data_1ac95ca342ecdf358102285d17aadafd
#
_entry.id   1ac95ca342ecdf358102285d17aadafd
#
_cell.length_a   1.000
_cell.length_b   1.000
_cell.length_c   1.000
_cell.angle_alpha   90.00
_cell.angle_beta   90.00
_cell.angle_gamma   90.00
#
_symmetry.space_group_name_H-M   'P 1'
#
loop_
_entity.id
_entity.type
_entity.pdbx_description
1 polymer ?
#
loop_
_entity_poly.entity_id
_entity_poly.type
_entity_poly.pdbx_seq_one_letter_code
_entity_poly.pdbx_strand_id
1 'polypeptide(L)' 'MQLAENIKLTRQKAFLSQEAFAHELNVSVSTINRWENGKVKPNISAMKNLKSFCDKHDLCFDTLENEWFDKPQE' A
#
# COMPACT_ATOMS: atom_id res chain seq x y z
N MET A 1 -11.73 5.94 2.34
CA MET A 1 -10.59 6.30 1.49
C MET A 1 -10.21 5.15 0.61
N GLN A 2 -10.09 5.44 -0.65
CA GLN A 2 -9.78 4.41 -1.63
C GLN A 2 -8.35 3.89 -1.46
N LEU A 3 -7.43 4.76 -1.09
CA LEU A 3 -6.04 4.33 -0.97
C LEU A 3 -5.89 3.23 0.09
N ALA A 4 -6.51 3.41 1.24
CA ALA A 4 -6.42 2.42 2.31
C ALA A 4 -6.95 1.07 1.85
N GLU A 5 -8.10 1.09 1.18
CA GLU A 5 -8.71 -0.14 0.69
C GLU A 5 -7.85 -0.79 -0.38
N ASN A 6 -7.24 0.02 -1.24
CA ASN A 6 -6.42 -0.54 -2.31
C ASN A 6 -5.10 -1.10 -1.80
N ILE A 7 -4.55 -0.52 -0.73
CA ILE A 7 -3.37 -1.09 -0.10
C ILE A 7 -3.71 -2.47 0.46
N LYS A 8 -4.84 -2.55 1.16
CA LYS A 8 -5.27 -3.83 1.71
C LYS A 8 -5.51 -4.86 0.60
N LEU A 9 -6.17 -4.42 -0.48
CA LEU A 9 -6.44 -5.31 -1.59
C LEU A 9 -5.15 -5.81 -2.25
N THR A 10 -4.18 -4.91 -2.38
CA THR A 10 -2.88 -5.28 -2.95
C THR A 10 -2.24 -6.40 -2.12
N ARG A 11 -2.29 -6.25 -0.79
CA ARG A 11 -1.77 -7.27 0.10
C ARG A 11 -2.51 -8.58 -0.09
N GLN A 12 -3.84 -8.50 -0.16
CA GLN A 12 -4.67 -9.70 -0.29
C GLN A 12 -4.44 -10.41 -1.61
N LYS A 13 -4.20 -9.65 -2.67
CA LYS A 13 -3.92 -10.26 -3.98
C LYS A 13 -2.62 -11.04 -3.96
N ALA A 14 -1.70 -10.68 -3.10
CA ALA A 14 -0.45 -11.41 -2.93
C ALA A 14 -0.57 -12.53 -1.91
N PHE A 15 -1.75 -12.70 -1.32
CA PHE A 15 -2.03 -13.74 -0.32
C PHE A 15 -1.14 -13.60 0.91
N LEU A 16 -0.92 -12.38 1.35
CA LEU A 16 -0.05 -12.12 2.49
C LEU A 16 -0.83 -11.63 3.69
N SER A 17 -0.37 -12.02 4.87
CA SER A 17 -0.85 -11.42 6.11
C SER A 17 -0.28 -10.00 6.23
N GLN A 18 -0.81 -9.24 7.19
CA GLN A 18 -0.23 -7.92 7.46
C GLN A 18 1.23 -8.04 7.88
N GLU A 19 1.56 -9.07 8.66
CA GLU A 19 2.94 -9.27 9.10
C GLU A 19 3.87 -9.55 7.93
N ALA A 20 3.47 -10.44 7.05
CA ALA A 20 4.29 -10.78 5.89
C ALA A 20 4.45 -9.59 4.97
N PHE A 21 3.37 -8.84 4.78
CA PHE A 21 3.39 -7.65 3.95
C PHE A 21 4.34 -6.60 4.53
N ALA A 22 4.24 -6.39 5.87
CA ALA A 22 5.11 -5.44 6.55
C ALA A 22 6.57 -5.85 6.39
N HIS A 23 6.84 -7.13 6.52
CA HIS A 23 8.20 -7.64 6.36
C HIS A 23 8.73 -7.35 4.96
N GLU A 24 7.91 -7.59 3.94
CA GLU A 24 8.34 -7.35 2.57
C GLU A 24 8.58 -5.87 2.29
N LEU A 25 7.81 -5.01 2.93
CA LEU A 25 7.94 -3.57 2.74
C LEU A 25 8.91 -2.93 3.71
N ASN A 26 9.46 -3.74 4.63
CA ASN A 26 10.42 -3.25 5.61
C ASN A 26 9.83 -2.17 6.51
N VAL A 27 8.60 -2.38 6.93
CA VAL A 27 7.91 -1.49 7.87
C VAL A 27 7.30 -2.34 8.98
N SER A 28 6.79 -1.68 10.00
CA SER A 28 6.15 -2.40 11.10
C SER A 28 4.73 -2.79 10.74
N VAL A 29 4.21 -3.81 11.42
CA VAL A 29 2.82 -4.22 11.26
C VAL A 29 1.89 -3.08 11.63
N SER A 30 2.25 -2.31 12.65
CA SER A 30 1.46 -1.15 13.05
C SER A 30 1.31 -0.16 11.91
N THR A 31 2.38 0.03 11.14
CA THR A 31 2.34 0.94 10.00
C THR A 31 1.36 0.44 8.95
N ILE A 32 1.41 -0.86 8.65
CA ILE A 32 0.47 -1.45 7.68
C ILE A 32 -0.97 -1.26 8.18
N ASN A 33 -1.18 -1.52 9.46
CA ASN A 33 -2.51 -1.39 10.03
C ASN A 33 -3.04 0.03 9.88
N ARG A 34 -2.19 1.03 10.14
CA ARG A 34 -2.59 2.43 9.99
C ARG A 34 -2.92 2.79 8.56
N TRP A 35 -2.12 2.28 7.61
CA TRP A 35 -2.40 2.54 6.21
C TRP A 35 -3.75 1.95 5.81
N GLU A 36 -4.01 0.72 6.24
CA GLU A 36 -5.22 0.02 5.83
C GLU A 36 -6.46 0.54 6.52
N ASN A 37 -6.27 1.24 7.63
CA ASN A 37 -7.40 1.88 8.33
C ASN A 37 -7.57 3.34 7.93
N GLY A 38 -6.74 3.83 7.02
CA GLY A 38 -6.87 5.20 6.54
C GLY A 38 -6.37 6.25 7.49
N LYS A 39 -5.62 5.87 8.51
CA LYS A 39 -5.13 6.81 9.51
C LYS A 39 -3.98 7.65 9.03
N VAL A 40 -3.10 7.05 8.24
CA VAL A 40 -2.00 7.77 7.62
C VAL A 40 -1.81 7.18 6.24
N LYS A 41 -1.17 7.92 5.36
CA LYS A 41 -0.82 7.34 4.06
C LYS A 41 0.69 7.14 4.00
N PRO A 42 1.14 6.21 3.13
CA PRO A 42 2.57 5.93 3.00
C PRO A 42 3.33 7.17 2.59
N ASN A 43 4.56 7.31 3.10
CA ASN A 43 5.42 8.37 2.64
C ASN A 43 6.09 7.95 1.32
N ILE A 44 6.91 8.82 0.77
CA ILE A 44 7.54 8.56 -0.53
C ILE A 44 8.39 7.30 -0.52
N SER A 45 9.16 7.09 0.55
CA SER A 45 9.97 5.88 0.66
C SER A 45 9.11 4.63 0.65
N ALA A 46 8.00 4.67 1.37
CA ALA A 46 7.09 3.54 1.42
C ALA A 46 6.45 3.30 0.06
N MET A 47 6.13 4.37 -0.65
CA MET A 47 5.55 4.23 -1.98
C MET A 47 6.53 3.58 -2.95
N LYS A 48 7.81 3.89 -2.84
CA LYS A 48 8.83 3.23 -3.65
C LYS A 48 8.88 1.74 -3.35
N ASN A 49 8.78 1.38 -2.08
CA ASN A 49 8.78 -0.02 -1.69
C ASN A 49 7.52 -0.73 -2.18
N LEU A 50 6.38 -0.03 -2.14
CA LEU A 50 5.14 -0.59 -2.66
C LEU A 50 5.22 -0.83 -4.15
N LYS A 51 5.87 0.09 -4.87
CA LYS A 51 6.03 -0.09 -6.29
C LYS A 51 6.88 -1.33 -6.60
N SER A 52 7.99 -1.48 -5.88
CA SER A 52 8.84 -2.66 -6.04
C SER A 52 8.08 -3.93 -5.68
N PHE A 53 7.27 -3.87 -4.64
CA PHE A 53 6.46 -4.99 -4.23
C PHE A 53 5.49 -5.40 -5.34
N CYS A 54 4.82 -4.42 -5.92
CA CYS A 54 3.87 -4.70 -6.99
C CYS A 54 4.57 -5.30 -8.21
N ASP A 55 5.75 -4.77 -8.54
CA ASP A 55 6.53 -5.32 -9.65
C ASP A 55 6.92 -6.76 -9.37
N LYS A 56 7.38 -7.04 -8.17
CA LYS A 56 7.81 -8.36 -7.79
C LYS A 56 6.68 -9.37 -7.87
N HIS A 57 5.49 -8.96 -7.46
CA HIS A 57 4.33 -9.85 -7.42
C HIS A 57 3.43 -9.73 -8.65
N ASP A 58 3.89 -8.99 -9.65
CA ASP A 58 3.14 -8.80 -10.90
C ASP A 58 1.76 -8.22 -10.64
N LEU A 59 1.72 -7.22 -9.77
CA LEU A 59 0.49 -6.52 -9.43
C LEU A 59 0.53 -5.10 -9.99
N CYS A 60 -0.65 -4.54 -10.25
CA CYS A 60 -0.75 -3.20 -10.78
C CYS A 60 -0.50 -2.17 -9.68
N PHE A 61 0.42 -1.25 -9.90
CA PHE A 61 0.72 -0.18 -8.96
C PHE A 61 -0.06 1.08 -9.28
N ASP A 62 -0.57 1.20 -10.50
CA ASP A 62 -1.17 2.45 -10.99
C ASP A 62 -2.28 2.95 -10.07
N THR A 63 -3.12 2.05 -9.59
CA THR A 63 -4.22 2.44 -8.71
C THR A 63 -3.70 3.08 -7.43
N LEU A 64 -2.67 2.46 -6.83
CA LEU A 64 -2.09 3.01 -5.61
C LEU A 64 -1.44 4.36 -5.87
N GLU A 65 -0.74 4.46 -6.97
CA GLU A 65 -0.08 5.71 -7.32
C GLU A 65 -1.09 6.83 -7.52
N ASN A 66 -2.13 6.56 -8.29
CA ASN A 66 -3.16 7.56 -8.55
C ASN A 66 -3.86 7.99 -7.27
N GLU A 67 -4.15 7.04 -6.39
CA GLU A 67 -4.80 7.35 -5.12
C GLU A 67 -3.89 8.15 -4.21
N TRP A 68 -2.60 7.85 -4.23
CA TRP A 68 -1.64 8.55 -3.39
C TRP A 68 -1.50 10.01 -3.81
N PHE A 69 -1.52 10.25 -5.12
CA PHE A 69 -1.44 11.60 -5.66
C PHE A 69 -2.81 12.26 -5.77
N ASP A 70 -3.84 11.57 -5.29
CA ASP A 70 -5.21 12.05 -5.48
C ASP A 70 -5.34 13.48 -4.98
N LYS A 71 -5.97 14.29 -5.79
CA LYS A 71 -6.27 15.66 -5.45
C LYS A 71 -7.76 15.79 -5.30
N PRO A 72 -8.21 16.70 -4.44
CA PRO A 72 -9.65 16.89 -4.30
C PRO A 72 -10.27 17.17 -5.65
N GLN A 73 -11.38 16.54 -5.90
CA GLN A 73 -12.12 16.78 -7.13
C GLN A 73 -12.81 18.12 -7.05
N GLU A 74 -12.75 18.87 -8.09
CA GLU A 74 -13.42 20.19 -8.15
C GLU A 74 -14.79 20.11 -8.76
#